data_380415467b682a5ef4f963ac1b2327ce
#
_entry.id   380415467b682a5ef4f963ac1b2327ce
#
_cell.length_a   1.000
_cell.length_b   1.000
_cell.length_c   1.000
_cell.angle_alpha   90.00
_cell.angle_beta   90.00
_cell.angle_gamma   90.00
#
_symmetry.space_group_name_H-M   'P 1'
#
loop_
_entity.id
_entity.type
_entity.pdbx_description
1 polymer ?
#
loop_
_entity_poly.entity_id
_entity_poly.type
_entity_poly.pdbx_seq_one_letter_code
_entity_poly.pdbx_strand_id
1 'polypeptide(L)'
;NALDKEAAKKIYMAKGRPSDNPLIVHVADISEVSTYVKRILPLEKRLMEAFWPGPLTIVFPKKDIVPMATSGGLRTIAIRCPAHEAARALIRAAGVPIAGPSANISTKPSPTTADAVLHDMDGRIEFVIDGGDSLIGLESTVIAVENGKIIIYRPGGITRDMLEAFAPTELDTAITAEQEHPKAPGMKYRHYAPSCLLYTSDAADERSSVD
;
A
#
# COMPACT_ATOMS: atom_id res chain seq x y z
N ASN A 1 -10.08 -1.38 -12.02
CA ASN A 1 -11.13 -2.13 -11.37
C ASN A 1 -10.53 -3.29 -10.57
N ALA A 2 -10.71 -3.28 -9.24
CA ALA A 2 -10.17 -4.30 -8.36
C ALA A 2 -10.93 -5.65 -8.43
N LEU A 3 -12.11 -5.63 -9.01
CA LEU A 3 -12.97 -6.83 -9.19
C LEU A 3 -12.75 -7.51 -10.55
N ASP A 4 -11.87 -6.98 -11.36
CA ASP A 4 -11.54 -7.52 -12.68
C ASP A 4 -10.12 -8.11 -12.67
N LYS A 5 -10.03 -9.42 -12.89
CA LYS A 5 -8.75 -10.15 -12.92
C LYS A 5 -7.81 -9.68 -14.04
N GLU A 6 -8.35 -9.26 -15.18
CA GLU A 6 -7.53 -8.80 -16.31
C GLU A 6 -7.01 -7.38 -16.04
N ALA A 7 -7.81 -6.51 -15.40
CA ALA A 7 -7.34 -5.21 -14.95
C ALA A 7 -6.22 -5.35 -13.90
N ALA A 8 -6.33 -6.29 -12.95
CA ALA A 8 -5.27 -6.58 -11.99
C ALA A 8 -3.97 -7.05 -12.68
N LYS A 9 -4.07 -7.95 -13.68
CA LYS A 9 -2.90 -8.42 -14.44
C LYS A 9 -2.19 -7.28 -15.19
N LYS A 10 -2.94 -6.33 -15.77
CA LYS A 10 -2.35 -5.15 -16.44
C LYS A 10 -1.48 -4.33 -15.46
N ILE A 11 -1.88 -4.19 -14.20
CA ILE A 11 -1.06 -3.50 -13.18
C ILE A 11 0.27 -4.24 -12.96
N TYR A 12 0.23 -5.56 -12.79
CA TYR A 12 1.44 -6.36 -12.62
C TYR A 12 2.38 -6.24 -13.83
N MET A 13 1.84 -6.31 -15.05
CA MET A 13 2.61 -6.17 -16.29
C MET A 13 3.23 -4.79 -16.43
N ALA A 14 2.47 -3.71 -16.24
CA ALA A 14 2.94 -2.33 -16.37
C ALA A 14 4.10 -2.03 -15.42
N LYS A 15 4.05 -2.58 -14.20
CA LYS A 15 5.06 -2.37 -13.16
C LYS A 15 6.23 -3.35 -13.20
N GLY A 16 6.13 -4.47 -13.92
CA GLY A 16 7.04 -5.60 -13.71
C GLY A 16 6.94 -6.17 -12.30
N ARG A 17 5.73 -6.14 -11.69
CA ARG A 17 5.50 -6.57 -10.31
C ARG A 17 5.24 -8.07 -10.26
N PRO A 18 5.83 -8.82 -9.32
CA PRO A 18 5.47 -10.23 -9.09
C PRO A 18 3.98 -10.37 -8.74
N SER A 19 3.30 -11.34 -9.37
CA SER A 19 1.85 -11.53 -9.24
C SER A 19 1.40 -12.08 -7.89
N ASP A 20 2.32 -12.62 -7.09
CA ASP A 20 2.09 -13.05 -5.71
C ASP A 20 2.18 -11.90 -4.69
N ASN A 21 2.59 -10.71 -5.11
CA ASN A 21 2.64 -9.52 -4.26
C ASN A 21 1.29 -8.77 -4.34
N PRO A 22 0.38 -8.89 -3.34
CA PRO A 22 -0.99 -8.43 -3.43
C PRO A 22 -1.10 -6.93 -3.72
N LEU A 23 -2.26 -6.51 -4.24
CA LEU A 23 -2.59 -5.11 -4.48
C LEU A 23 -3.42 -4.56 -3.32
N ILE A 24 -3.27 -3.26 -3.03
CA ILE A 24 -4.17 -2.54 -2.13
C ILE A 24 -5.39 -2.10 -2.94
N VAL A 25 -6.57 -2.37 -2.39
CA VAL A 25 -7.85 -1.94 -2.95
C VAL A 25 -8.29 -0.64 -2.29
N HIS A 26 -8.64 0.34 -3.11
CA HIS A 26 -9.08 1.65 -2.66
C HIS A 26 -10.59 1.77 -2.81
N VAL A 27 -11.24 2.24 -1.74
CA VAL A 27 -12.67 2.56 -1.67
C VAL A 27 -12.84 4.06 -1.46
N ALA A 28 -13.97 4.63 -1.86
CA ALA A 28 -14.26 6.05 -1.65
C ALA A 28 -14.85 6.33 -0.27
N ASP A 29 -15.45 5.30 0.37
CA ASP A 29 -16.13 5.43 1.65
C ASP A 29 -16.03 4.14 2.48
N ILE A 30 -16.09 4.29 3.82
CA ILE A 30 -16.05 3.17 4.78
C ILE A 30 -17.25 2.20 4.56
N SER A 31 -18.40 2.71 4.19
CA SER A 31 -19.60 1.90 3.97
C SER A 31 -19.46 0.86 2.86
N GLU A 32 -18.55 1.08 1.90
CA GLU A 32 -18.29 0.15 0.79
C GLU A 32 -17.56 -1.13 1.24
N VAL A 33 -16.81 -1.06 2.34
CA VAL A 33 -15.91 -2.17 2.78
C VAL A 33 -16.66 -3.49 2.95
N SER A 34 -17.85 -3.43 3.57
CA SER A 34 -18.68 -4.60 3.84
C SER A 34 -19.05 -5.41 2.58
N THR A 35 -19.04 -4.75 1.42
CA THR A 35 -19.29 -5.40 0.13
C THR A 35 -18.21 -6.41 -0.23
N TYR A 36 -16.95 -6.15 0.15
CA TYR A 36 -15.76 -6.89 -0.31
C TYR A 36 -15.19 -7.84 0.72
N VAL A 37 -15.55 -7.67 2.02
CA VAL A 37 -14.98 -8.44 3.12
C VAL A 37 -16.02 -9.33 3.79
N LYS A 38 -15.58 -10.48 4.33
CA LYS A 38 -16.47 -11.45 4.99
C LYS A 38 -16.98 -10.95 6.34
N ARG A 39 -16.17 -10.16 7.05
CA ARG A 39 -16.50 -9.59 8.36
C ARG A 39 -15.69 -8.33 8.60
N ILE A 40 -16.16 -7.50 9.50
CA ILE A 40 -15.47 -6.34 10.05
C ILE A 40 -15.56 -6.47 11.58
N LEU A 41 -14.42 -6.49 12.26
CA LEU A 41 -14.35 -6.54 13.71
C LEU A 41 -14.63 -5.15 14.31
N PRO A 42 -15.13 -5.04 15.55
CA PRO A 42 -15.35 -3.75 16.21
C PRO A 42 -14.10 -2.87 16.27
N LEU A 43 -12.93 -3.47 16.49
CA LEU A 43 -11.65 -2.74 16.50
C LEU A 43 -11.28 -2.22 15.10
N GLU A 44 -11.46 -3.03 14.05
CA GLU A 44 -11.24 -2.60 12.66
C GLU A 44 -12.15 -1.42 12.30
N LYS A 45 -13.43 -1.45 12.72
CA LYS A 45 -14.37 -0.36 12.50
C LYS A 45 -13.90 0.94 13.18
N ARG A 46 -13.48 0.88 14.45
CA ARG A 46 -12.94 2.03 15.18
C ARG A 46 -11.69 2.61 14.52
N LEU A 47 -10.80 1.76 14.00
CA LEU A 47 -9.59 2.18 13.28
C LEU A 47 -9.92 2.85 11.95
N MET A 48 -10.91 2.33 11.20
CA MET A 48 -11.40 2.97 9.98
C MET A 48 -12.00 4.35 10.28
N GLU A 49 -12.85 4.47 11.30
CA GLU A 49 -13.47 5.72 11.70
C GLU A 49 -12.46 6.78 12.15
N ALA A 50 -11.34 6.35 12.76
CA ALA A 50 -10.30 7.26 13.24
C ALA A 50 -9.30 7.71 12.17
N PHE A 51 -8.96 6.83 11.21
CA PHE A 51 -7.85 7.04 10.29
C PHE A 51 -8.22 7.09 8.82
N TRP A 52 -9.49 6.94 8.47
CA TRP A 52 -9.99 7.08 7.10
C TRP A 52 -10.93 8.27 6.95
N PRO A 53 -10.79 8.99 5.85
CA PRO A 53 -9.82 8.86 4.76
C PRO A 53 -8.39 9.16 5.21
N GLY A 54 -7.41 8.29 4.87
CA GLY A 54 -6.06 8.49 5.36
C GLY A 54 -5.05 7.42 4.96
N PRO A 55 -3.84 7.46 5.57
CA PRO A 55 -2.72 6.59 5.23
C PRO A 55 -2.71 5.27 6.04
N LEU A 56 -3.89 4.74 6.40
CA LEU A 56 -4.04 3.42 7.00
C LEU A 56 -4.59 2.43 5.97
N THR A 57 -3.99 1.26 5.88
CA THR A 57 -4.46 0.10 5.11
C THR A 57 -4.75 -1.04 6.08
N ILE A 58 -5.92 -1.64 5.99
CA ILE A 58 -6.32 -2.76 6.87
C ILE A 58 -6.52 -4.01 6.01
N VAL A 59 -5.99 -5.13 6.49
CA VAL A 59 -6.11 -6.46 5.86
C VAL A 59 -7.30 -7.19 6.44
N PHE A 60 -8.22 -7.61 5.56
CA PHE A 60 -9.47 -8.29 5.92
C PHE A 60 -9.59 -9.64 5.23
N PRO A 61 -10.35 -10.60 5.78
CA PRO A 61 -10.81 -11.78 5.05
C PRO A 61 -11.71 -11.37 3.88
N LYS A 62 -11.31 -11.68 2.64
CA LYS A 62 -12.03 -11.28 1.43
C LYS A 62 -13.24 -12.15 1.13
N LYS A 63 -14.26 -11.56 0.49
CA LYS A 63 -15.32 -12.29 -0.21
C LYS A 63 -14.87 -12.79 -1.58
N ASP A 64 -15.57 -13.76 -2.14
CA ASP A 64 -15.19 -14.38 -3.41
C ASP A 64 -15.41 -13.47 -4.63
N ILE A 65 -16.17 -12.39 -4.48
CA ILE A 65 -16.30 -11.32 -5.49
C ILE A 65 -14.95 -10.67 -5.84
N VAL A 66 -13.97 -10.71 -4.92
CA VAL A 66 -12.62 -10.17 -5.16
C VAL A 66 -11.74 -11.26 -5.78
N PRO A 67 -11.23 -11.07 -7.00
CA PRO A 67 -10.40 -12.07 -7.69
C PRO A 67 -9.11 -12.40 -6.94
N MET A 68 -8.64 -13.64 -7.06
CA MET A 68 -7.34 -14.07 -6.53
C MET A 68 -6.18 -13.27 -7.14
N ALA A 69 -6.30 -12.83 -8.40
CA ALA A 69 -5.30 -11.96 -9.03
C ALA A 69 -5.11 -10.64 -8.27
N THR A 70 -6.17 -10.04 -7.75
CA THR A 70 -6.08 -8.80 -6.97
C THR A 70 -5.43 -9.03 -5.61
N SER A 71 -5.70 -10.17 -4.99
CA SER A 71 -5.18 -10.51 -3.66
C SER A 71 -3.83 -11.25 -3.69
N GLY A 72 -3.19 -11.39 -4.86
CA GLY A 72 -1.92 -12.13 -4.97
C GLY A 72 -2.03 -13.61 -4.55
N GLY A 73 -3.19 -14.24 -4.74
CA GLY A 73 -3.45 -15.62 -4.33
C GLY A 73 -3.93 -15.77 -2.88
N LEU A 74 -4.04 -14.70 -2.10
CA LEU A 74 -4.42 -14.75 -0.68
C LEU A 74 -5.94 -14.82 -0.49
N ARG A 75 -6.35 -15.37 0.67
CA ARG A 75 -7.75 -15.34 1.14
C ARG A 75 -8.11 -14.02 1.86
N THR A 76 -7.17 -13.09 1.90
CA THR A 76 -7.31 -11.76 2.49
C THR A 76 -7.19 -10.68 1.42
N ILE A 77 -7.62 -9.46 1.75
CA ILE A 77 -7.50 -8.28 0.92
C ILE A 77 -7.10 -7.09 1.77
N ALA A 78 -6.17 -6.28 1.27
CA ALA A 78 -5.78 -5.02 1.87
C ALA A 78 -6.68 -3.89 1.32
N ILE A 79 -7.37 -3.16 2.18
CA ILE A 79 -8.26 -2.05 1.78
C ILE A 79 -7.79 -0.75 2.43
N ARG A 80 -7.95 0.35 1.68
CA ARG A 80 -7.68 1.72 2.12
C ARG A 80 -8.73 2.68 1.56
N CYS A 81 -9.12 3.68 2.36
CA CYS A 81 -9.82 4.86 1.86
C CYS A 81 -8.81 6.02 1.78
N PRO A 82 -8.40 6.46 0.58
CA PRO A 82 -7.38 7.50 0.42
C PRO A 82 -7.92 8.87 0.83
N ALA A 83 -7.05 9.73 1.42
CA ALA A 83 -7.43 11.09 1.80
C ALA A 83 -7.61 12.01 0.60
N HIS A 84 -6.89 11.78 -0.50
CA HIS A 84 -6.89 12.65 -1.67
C HIS A 84 -8.26 12.69 -2.36
N GLU A 85 -8.85 13.89 -2.47
CA GLU A 85 -10.23 14.03 -2.95
C GLU A 85 -10.39 13.63 -4.42
N ALA A 86 -9.43 13.95 -5.30
CA ALA A 86 -9.48 13.51 -6.70
C ALA A 86 -9.45 11.99 -6.83
N ALA A 87 -8.66 11.29 -5.99
CA ALA A 87 -8.65 9.83 -5.97
C ALA A 87 -10.01 9.26 -5.54
N ARG A 88 -10.64 9.82 -4.52
CA ARG A 88 -11.99 9.42 -4.07
C ARG A 88 -13.06 9.74 -5.10
N ALA A 89 -12.97 10.90 -5.75
CA ALA A 89 -13.88 11.28 -6.83
C ALA A 89 -13.79 10.30 -8.02
N LEU A 90 -12.55 9.89 -8.38
CA LEU A 90 -12.34 8.88 -9.41
C LEU A 90 -12.98 7.54 -9.04
N ILE A 91 -12.80 7.07 -7.78
CA ILE A 91 -13.39 5.81 -7.33
C ILE A 91 -14.94 5.89 -7.38
N ARG A 92 -15.53 7.01 -6.91
CA ARG A 92 -16.98 7.22 -6.99
C ARG A 92 -17.49 7.23 -8.44
N ALA A 93 -16.79 7.94 -9.33
CA ALA A 93 -17.15 8.02 -10.74
C ALA A 93 -17.02 6.67 -11.45
N ALA A 94 -16.04 5.87 -11.08
CA ALA A 94 -15.86 4.52 -11.63
C ALA A 94 -16.95 3.53 -11.15
N GLY A 95 -17.60 3.79 -10.03
CA GLY A 95 -18.62 2.91 -9.43
C GLY A 95 -18.08 1.54 -9.00
N VAL A 96 -16.78 1.38 -8.90
CA VAL A 96 -16.08 0.14 -8.52
C VAL A 96 -14.84 0.46 -7.68
N PRO A 97 -14.40 -0.45 -6.80
CA PRO A 97 -13.16 -0.27 -6.06
C PRO A 97 -11.96 -0.33 -7.01
N ILE A 98 -10.92 0.45 -6.73
CA ILE A 98 -9.74 0.56 -7.59
C ILE A 98 -8.55 -0.10 -6.92
N ALA A 99 -7.93 -1.09 -7.58
CA ALA A 99 -6.63 -1.61 -7.17
C ALA A 99 -5.53 -0.61 -7.58
N GLY A 100 -4.72 -0.17 -6.63
CA GLY A 100 -3.71 0.85 -6.87
C GLY A 100 -2.46 0.65 -6.00
N PRO A 101 -1.37 0.09 -6.54
CA PRO A 101 -0.05 0.18 -5.94
C PRO A 101 0.57 1.56 -6.23
N SER A 102 1.79 1.83 -5.69
CA SER A 102 2.57 3.00 -6.08
C SER A 102 2.85 3.02 -7.60
N ALA A 103 2.91 4.21 -8.21
CA ALA A 103 3.01 4.38 -9.66
C ALA A 103 4.48 4.42 -10.14
N ASN A 104 5.27 3.39 -9.82
CA ASN A 104 6.67 3.21 -10.19
C ASN A 104 6.91 1.81 -10.75
N ILE A 105 8.02 1.61 -11.44
CA ILE A 105 8.54 0.27 -11.74
C ILE A 105 8.83 -0.44 -10.42
N SER A 106 8.49 -1.73 -10.35
CA SER A 106 8.70 -2.53 -9.13
C SER A 106 10.16 -2.46 -8.68
N THR A 107 10.40 -2.40 -7.37
CA THR A 107 11.69 -2.22 -6.69
C THR A 107 12.24 -0.81 -6.60
N LYS A 108 11.85 0.11 -7.48
CA LYS A 108 12.25 1.52 -7.40
C LYS A 108 11.54 2.26 -6.25
N PRO A 109 12.03 3.44 -5.83
CA PRO A 109 11.33 4.30 -4.88
C PRO A 109 9.93 4.68 -5.36
N SER A 110 8.99 4.83 -4.42
CA SER A 110 7.63 5.31 -4.73
C SER A 110 7.68 6.78 -5.15
N PRO A 111 7.03 7.17 -6.27
CA PRO A 111 7.04 8.55 -6.74
C PRO A 111 6.20 9.44 -5.84
N THR A 112 6.63 10.69 -5.69
CA THR A 112 5.94 11.74 -4.93
C THR A 112 5.44 12.89 -5.80
N THR A 113 5.82 12.91 -7.08
CA THR A 113 5.43 13.92 -8.07
C THR A 113 4.94 13.27 -9.36
N ALA A 114 4.17 14.00 -10.19
CA ALA A 114 3.71 13.52 -11.47
C ALA A 114 4.88 13.25 -12.44
N ASP A 115 5.93 14.08 -12.43
CA ASP A 115 7.11 13.89 -13.27
C ASP A 115 7.85 12.59 -12.95
N ALA A 116 7.95 12.23 -11.66
CA ALA A 116 8.54 10.95 -11.25
C ALA A 116 7.69 9.76 -11.72
N VAL A 117 6.36 9.88 -11.74
CA VAL A 117 5.47 8.88 -12.33
C VAL A 117 5.71 8.75 -13.83
N LEU A 118 5.75 9.86 -14.55
CA LEU A 118 6.00 9.87 -16.00
C LEU A 118 7.36 9.26 -16.34
N HIS A 119 8.41 9.60 -15.57
CA HIS A 119 9.73 9.01 -15.77
C HIS A 119 9.73 7.47 -15.73
N ASP A 120 8.95 6.86 -14.86
CA ASP A 120 8.92 5.41 -14.69
C ASP A 120 7.87 4.69 -15.55
N MET A 121 6.74 5.35 -15.82
CA MET A 121 5.54 4.71 -16.35
C MET A 121 5.16 5.15 -17.77
N ASP A 122 5.91 6.08 -18.39
CA ASP A 122 5.67 6.49 -19.76
C ASP A 122 5.73 5.29 -20.72
N GLY A 123 4.77 5.22 -21.63
CA GLY A 123 4.59 4.09 -22.55
C GLY A 123 4.08 2.80 -21.90
N ARG A 124 3.83 2.77 -20.58
CA ARG A 124 3.34 1.60 -19.84
C ARG A 124 1.90 1.73 -19.35
N ILE A 125 1.41 2.95 -19.21
CA ILE A 125 0.05 3.29 -18.81
C ILE A 125 -0.52 4.35 -19.75
N GLU A 126 -1.85 4.40 -19.86
CA GLU A 126 -2.53 5.27 -20.82
C GLU A 126 -2.70 6.71 -20.32
N PHE A 127 -2.82 6.91 -19.00
CA PHE A 127 -3.14 8.21 -18.39
C PHE A 127 -2.43 8.42 -17.07
N VAL A 128 -2.06 9.66 -16.78
CA VAL A 128 -1.64 10.16 -15.48
C VAL A 128 -2.54 11.33 -15.11
N ILE A 129 -3.17 11.27 -13.94
CA ILE A 129 -3.90 12.41 -13.35
C ILE A 129 -2.96 13.05 -12.35
N ASP A 130 -2.53 14.27 -12.64
CA ASP A 130 -1.72 15.05 -11.72
C ASP A 130 -2.60 15.61 -10.61
N GLY A 131 -2.40 15.12 -9.40
CA GLY A 131 -3.08 15.58 -8.19
C GLY A 131 -2.20 16.49 -7.32
N GLY A 132 -1.05 16.90 -7.83
CA GLY A 132 -0.02 17.62 -7.07
C GLY A 132 0.90 16.66 -6.29
N ASP A 133 1.83 17.23 -5.56
CA ASP A 133 2.85 16.50 -4.81
C ASP A 133 2.27 15.72 -3.63
N SER A 134 2.89 14.60 -3.29
CA SER A 134 2.49 13.77 -2.16
C SER A 134 2.78 14.46 -0.84
N LEU A 135 1.74 14.76 -0.05
CA LEU A 135 1.88 15.51 1.21
C LEU A 135 2.66 14.75 2.30
N ILE A 136 2.52 13.42 2.35
CA ILE A 136 3.16 12.60 3.40
C ILE A 136 4.49 12.02 2.91
N GLY A 137 4.61 11.68 1.63
CA GLY A 137 5.81 11.09 1.04
C GLY A 137 6.15 9.67 1.52
N LEU A 138 5.36 9.11 2.45
CA LEU A 138 5.46 7.75 2.96
C LEU A 138 4.26 6.93 2.52
N GLU A 139 4.44 5.63 2.43
CA GLU A 139 3.37 4.69 2.16
C GLU A 139 2.41 4.55 3.34
N SER A 140 1.24 3.97 3.06
CA SER A 140 0.28 3.66 4.13
C SER A 140 0.83 2.62 5.09
N THR A 141 0.56 2.78 6.37
CA THR A 141 0.74 1.72 7.36
C THR A 141 -0.23 0.59 7.04
N VAL A 142 0.29 -0.66 6.97
CA VAL A 142 -0.53 -1.86 6.70
C VAL A 142 -0.64 -2.68 7.96
N ILE A 143 -1.88 -2.94 8.38
CA ILE A 143 -2.18 -3.67 9.60
C ILE A 143 -3.17 -4.82 9.37
N ALA A 144 -3.17 -5.78 10.28
CA ALA A 144 -4.27 -6.71 10.52
C ALA A 144 -4.69 -6.65 11.99
N VAL A 145 -5.93 -7.09 12.28
CA VAL A 145 -6.42 -7.28 13.64
C VAL A 145 -6.55 -8.78 13.91
N GLU A 146 -5.75 -9.29 14.84
CA GLU A 146 -5.71 -10.70 15.22
C GLU A 146 -5.80 -10.85 16.74
N ASN A 147 -6.75 -11.63 17.22
CA ASN A 147 -6.93 -11.92 18.66
C ASN A 147 -6.99 -10.66 19.55
N GLY A 148 -7.63 -9.59 19.05
CA GLY A 148 -7.77 -8.33 19.76
C GLY A 148 -6.52 -7.43 19.79
N LYS A 149 -5.47 -7.82 19.07
CA LYS A 149 -4.23 -7.04 18.87
C LYS A 149 -4.16 -6.47 17.46
N ILE A 150 -3.40 -5.41 17.29
CA ILE A 150 -3.05 -4.84 15.99
C ILE A 150 -1.67 -5.37 15.59
N ILE A 151 -1.57 -5.99 14.43
CA ILE A 151 -0.31 -6.47 13.86
C ILE A 151 0.08 -5.56 12.71
N ILE A 152 1.21 -4.89 12.82
CA ILE A 152 1.76 -4.03 11.77
C ILE A 152 2.56 -4.90 10.80
N TYR A 153 2.09 -5.04 9.57
CA TYR A 153 2.81 -5.71 8.48
C TYR A 153 3.78 -4.79 7.75
N ARG A 154 3.47 -3.50 7.69
CA ARG A 154 4.33 -2.48 7.09
C ARG A 154 4.14 -1.15 7.83
N PRO A 155 5.20 -0.59 8.42
CA PRO A 155 5.18 0.77 8.96
C PRO A 155 4.93 1.80 7.85
N GLY A 156 4.32 2.95 8.19
CA GLY A 156 4.01 4.03 7.27
C GLY A 156 3.50 5.28 7.99
N GLY A 157 2.59 6.02 7.34
CA GLY A 157 2.12 7.32 7.84
C GLY A 157 1.35 7.29 9.17
N ILE A 158 0.80 6.14 9.58
CA ILE A 158 0.23 5.96 10.93
C ILE A 158 1.26 5.24 11.79
N THR A 159 1.66 5.88 12.90
CA THR A 159 2.70 5.36 13.79
C THR A 159 2.17 4.26 14.72
N ARG A 160 3.09 3.49 15.30
CA ARG A 160 2.77 2.50 16.32
C ARG A 160 2.04 3.11 17.51
N ASP A 161 2.53 4.23 18.04
CA ASP A 161 1.94 4.91 19.19
C ASP A 161 0.49 5.34 18.94
N MET A 162 0.18 5.80 17.72
CA MET A 162 -1.19 6.14 17.32
C MET A 162 -2.11 4.90 17.34
N LEU A 163 -1.60 3.74 16.98
CA LEU A 163 -2.35 2.48 16.99
C LEU A 163 -2.49 1.90 18.41
N GLU A 164 -1.48 2.04 19.25
CA GLU A 164 -1.49 1.58 20.65
C GLU A 164 -2.57 2.26 21.50
N ALA A 165 -3.02 3.46 21.10
CA ALA A 165 -4.18 4.12 21.72
C ALA A 165 -5.51 3.33 21.53
N PHE A 166 -5.58 2.39 20.60
CA PHE A 166 -6.77 1.58 20.31
C PHE A 166 -6.68 0.16 20.84
N ALA A 167 -5.51 -0.48 20.76
CA ALA A 167 -5.25 -1.84 21.23
C ALA A 167 -3.74 -2.13 21.29
N PRO A 168 -3.31 -3.18 22.01
CA PRO A 168 -1.93 -3.66 21.97
C PRO A 168 -1.46 -3.88 20.54
N THR A 169 -0.29 -3.33 20.20
CA THR A 169 0.23 -3.29 18.83
C THR A 169 1.59 -3.95 18.74
N GLU A 170 1.73 -4.88 17.82
CA GLU A 170 2.96 -5.64 17.57
C GLU A 170 3.42 -5.44 16.12
N LEU A 171 4.73 -5.42 15.88
CA LEU A 171 5.30 -5.45 14.54
C LEU A 171 5.46 -6.91 14.11
N ASP A 172 4.96 -7.28 12.93
CA ASP A 172 5.25 -8.60 12.34
C ASP A 172 6.72 -8.63 11.91
N THR A 173 7.55 -9.27 12.73
CA THR A 173 8.98 -9.46 12.45
C THR A 173 9.27 -10.68 11.58
N ALA A 174 8.26 -11.44 11.18
CA ALA A 174 8.37 -12.62 10.31
C ALA A 174 8.69 -12.27 8.84
N ILE A 175 9.35 -11.14 8.60
CA ILE A 175 9.92 -10.76 7.30
C ILE A 175 11.23 -11.55 7.12
N THR A 176 11.13 -12.85 6.99
CA THR A 176 12.25 -13.68 6.55
C THR A 176 12.03 -14.13 5.13
N ALA A 177 13.11 -14.16 4.37
CA ALA A 177 13.17 -14.40 2.92
C ALA A 177 12.54 -15.72 2.42
N GLU A 178 11.93 -16.52 3.29
CA GLU A 178 11.46 -17.88 3.02
C GLU A 178 9.94 -18.05 3.03
N GLN A 179 9.14 -16.99 3.25
CA GLN A 179 7.68 -17.16 3.17
C GLN A 179 7.24 -17.23 1.71
N GLU A 180 6.61 -18.32 1.33
CA GLU A 180 6.11 -18.57 -0.02
C GLU A 180 5.16 -17.49 -0.54
N HIS A 181 4.37 -16.83 0.33
CA HIS A 181 3.45 -15.74 -0.03
C HIS A 181 3.46 -14.60 0.98
N PRO A 182 3.70 -13.34 0.56
CA PRO A 182 3.65 -12.19 1.47
C PRO A 182 2.22 -11.92 1.92
N LYS A 183 1.99 -11.77 3.23
CA LYS A 183 0.66 -11.49 3.82
C LYS A 183 0.10 -10.14 3.40
N ALA A 184 0.96 -9.19 3.02
CA ALA A 184 0.59 -7.84 2.62
C ALA A 184 1.60 -7.25 1.61
N PRO A 185 1.24 -6.18 0.88
CA PRO A 185 2.17 -5.49 -0.01
C PRO A 185 3.41 -4.96 0.73
N GLY A 186 4.59 -5.16 0.15
CA GLY A 186 5.85 -4.64 0.70
C GLY A 186 6.58 -5.53 1.71
N MET A 187 6.13 -6.77 1.96
CA MET A 187 6.74 -7.65 2.96
C MET A 187 7.86 -8.56 2.43
N LYS A 188 7.84 -8.94 1.15
CA LYS A 188 8.74 -10.00 0.62
C LYS A 188 9.87 -9.48 -0.25
N TYR A 189 9.59 -8.49 -1.08
CA TYR A 189 10.50 -8.05 -2.12
C TYR A 189 11.31 -6.83 -1.68
N ARG A 190 12.55 -6.70 -2.20
CA ARG A 190 13.34 -5.50 -2.00
C ARG A 190 12.58 -4.28 -2.56
N HIS A 191 12.37 -3.28 -1.72
CA HIS A 191 11.73 -2.03 -2.08
C HIS A 191 12.69 -0.86 -1.89
N TYR A 192 12.40 0.28 -2.55
CA TYR A 192 13.11 1.55 -2.34
C TYR A 192 14.62 1.48 -2.65
N ALA A 193 15.02 0.62 -3.58
CA ALA A 193 16.41 0.51 -3.96
C ALA A 193 16.70 1.47 -5.13
N PRO A 194 17.40 2.60 -4.91
CA PRO A 194 17.85 3.46 -5.99
C PRO A 194 18.83 2.71 -6.89
N SER A 195 18.88 3.07 -8.17
CA SER A 195 19.82 2.52 -9.14
C SER A 195 21.22 3.09 -9.02
N CYS A 196 21.44 4.04 -8.11
CA CYS A 196 22.73 4.68 -7.86
C CYS A 196 23.24 4.39 -6.44
N LEU A 197 24.54 4.56 -6.22
CA LEU A 197 25.13 4.55 -4.89
C LEU A 197 24.69 5.81 -4.15
N LEU A 198 24.16 5.63 -2.94
CA LEU A 198 23.89 6.72 -2.01
C LEU A 198 25.08 6.83 -1.07
N TYR A 199 25.86 7.91 -1.18
CA TYR A 199 26.92 8.23 -0.23
C TYR A 199 26.29 8.96 0.96
N THR A 200 26.37 8.34 2.14
CA THR A 200 25.84 8.91 3.39
C THR A 200 26.93 9.56 4.26
N SER A 201 28.20 9.55 3.82
CA SER A 201 29.28 10.27 4.50
C SER A 201 29.17 11.77 4.17
N ASP A 202 29.10 12.59 5.20
CA ASP A 202 29.21 14.04 5.05
C ASP A 202 30.67 14.36 4.64
N ALA A 203 30.85 15.21 3.62
CA ALA A 203 32.17 15.67 3.18
C ALA A 203 32.98 16.41 4.29
N ALA A 204 32.32 16.70 5.42
CA ALA A 204 32.97 17.23 6.62
C ALA A 204 33.79 16.19 7.39
N ASP A 205 33.44 14.88 7.31
CA ASP A 205 34.16 13.83 8.03
C ASP A 205 35.50 13.43 7.38
N GLU A 206 35.70 13.75 6.11
CA GLU A 206 36.95 13.48 5.42
C GLU A 206 38.10 14.46 5.77
N ARG A 207 37.78 15.59 6.44
CA ARG A 207 38.78 16.61 6.80
C ARG A 207 39.44 16.40 8.15
N SER A 208 39.00 15.43 8.94
CA SER A 208 39.55 15.15 10.26
C SER A 208 40.58 14.02 10.33
N SER A 209 41.00 13.46 9.18
CA SER A 209 41.94 12.37 9.12
C SER A 209 43.30 12.73 8.46
N VAL A 210 43.62 14.04 8.36
CA VAL A 210 44.92 14.51 7.87
C VAL A 210 45.50 15.46 8.90
N ASP A 211 46.15 14.89 9.91
CA ASP A 211 47.29 15.44 10.67
C ASP A 211 48.12 14.29 11.24
#